data_ee6df47c66a65a416cdd8bf9a3299b86
#
_entry.id   ee6df47c66a65a416cdd8bf9a3299b86
#
_cell.length_a   1.000
_cell.length_b   1.000
_cell.length_c   1.000
_cell.angle_alpha   90.00
_cell.angle_beta   90.00
_cell.angle_gamma   90.00
#
_symmetry.space_group_name_H-M   'P 1'
#
loop_
_entity.id
_entity.type
_entity.pdbx_description
1 polymer ?
#
loop_
_entity_poly.entity_id
_entity_poly.type
_entity_poly.pdbx_seq_one_letter_code
_entity_poly.pdbx_strand_id
1 'polypeptide(L)'
;MYIDFAIIDTDLDEKKAKEQISEVIVCGISSVTVPYYLIKTCKSLVNLNIQDLSCFIDFPLGISDTKTRSCAVEQAIIAGVNSVDISMPQNLATNRRYEKIREDIKAIKEVCDGKNIKIKYILEYRMFDHRCLKKICEIFDNFNINYVYPSTGFFLDNLADNLIASSFLHQNSKELNIVCSGDTWLEKHFDMISRSGIHGFRTFSPHVVKNFKKFMSDN
;
A
#
# COMPACT_ATOMS: atom_id res chain seq x y z
N MET A 1 3.06 12.09 9.59
CA MET A 1 2.72 10.66 9.38
C MET A 1 2.04 10.50 8.03
N TYR A 2 2.45 9.51 7.25
CA TYR A 2 1.85 9.17 5.96
C TYR A 2 0.51 8.46 6.18
N ILE A 3 -0.58 8.98 5.62
CA ILE A 3 -1.91 8.39 5.70
C ILE A 3 -2.35 8.03 4.30
N ASP A 4 -2.62 6.75 4.09
CA ASP A 4 -3.12 6.21 2.83
C ASP A 4 -4.58 5.79 3.00
N PHE A 5 -5.47 6.45 2.26
CA PHE A 5 -6.86 6.06 2.18
C PHE A 5 -7.06 5.16 0.96
N ALA A 6 -7.58 3.98 1.17
CA ALA A 6 -7.75 3.02 0.09
C ALA A 6 -9.21 2.59 -0.07
N ILE A 7 -9.63 2.39 -1.30
CA ILE A 7 -10.98 1.90 -1.65
C ILE A 7 -10.86 0.46 -2.14
N ILE A 8 -11.51 -0.45 -1.42
CA ILE A 8 -11.57 -1.88 -1.76
C ILE A 8 -13.01 -2.39 -1.92
N ASP A 9 -14.00 -1.55 -1.62
CA ASP A 9 -15.41 -1.92 -1.72
C ASP A 9 -15.79 -2.14 -3.19
N THR A 10 -16.32 -3.31 -3.49
CA THR A 10 -16.68 -3.71 -4.86
C THR A 10 -18.06 -3.19 -5.29
N ASP A 11 -18.88 -2.75 -4.34
CA ASP A 11 -20.23 -2.18 -4.55
C ASP A 11 -20.24 -0.64 -4.56
N LEU A 12 -19.07 -0.01 -4.46
CA LEU A 12 -18.94 1.42 -4.45
C LEU A 12 -19.03 1.99 -5.87
N ASP A 13 -20.07 2.80 -6.13
CA ASP A 13 -20.18 3.53 -7.38
C ASP A 13 -19.26 4.76 -7.42
N GLU A 14 -19.05 5.32 -8.62
CA GLU A 14 -18.17 6.48 -8.81
C GLU A 14 -18.59 7.72 -8.01
N LYS A 15 -19.89 7.91 -7.74
CA LYS A 15 -20.41 9.05 -7.00
C LYS A 15 -20.01 8.92 -5.52
N LYS A 16 -20.29 7.78 -4.92
CA LYS A 16 -19.90 7.49 -3.54
C LYS A 16 -18.40 7.52 -3.34
N ALA A 17 -17.62 6.98 -4.31
CA ALA A 17 -16.17 7.07 -4.29
C ALA A 17 -15.69 8.53 -4.28
N LYS A 18 -16.26 9.39 -5.11
CA LYS A 18 -15.97 10.83 -5.12
C LYS A 18 -16.27 11.49 -3.78
N GLU A 19 -17.41 11.18 -3.19
CA GLU A 19 -17.82 11.72 -1.88
C GLU A 19 -16.81 11.33 -0.80
N GLN A 20 -16.47 10.04 -0.69
CA GLN A 20 -15.49 9.56 0.29
C GLN A 20 -14.09 10.18 0.11
N ILE A 21 -13.60 10.24 -1.14
CA ILE A 21 -12.28 10.80 -1.44
C ILE A 21 -12.25 12.29 -1.13
N SER A 22 -13.28 13.05 -1.52
CA SER A 22 -13.37 14.48 -1.21
C SER A 22 -13.37 14.75 0.28
N GLU A 23 -14.04 13.88 1.05
CA GLU A 23 -14.10 13.95 2.51
C GLU A 23 -12.74 13.74 3.17
N VAL A 24 -11.92 12.81 2.67
CA VAL A 24 -10.61 12.53 3.26
C VAL A 24 -9.50 13.46 2.76
N ILE A 25 -9.61 14.00 1.55
CA ILE A 25 -8.65 14.96 1.01
C ILE A 25 -8.57 16.22 1.89
N VAL A 26 -9.70 16.75 2.34
CA VAL A 26 -9.73 17.92 3.21
C VAL A 26 -9.09 17.67 4.58
N CYS A 27 -8.97 16.40 4.98
CA CYS A 27 -8.25 16.01 6.19
C CYS A 27 -6.72 15.98 5.99
N GLY A 28 -6.21 16.22 4.77
CA GLY A 28 -4.77 16.25 4.50
C GLY A 28 -4.12 14.86 4.54
N ILE A 29 -4.69 13.89 3.84
CA ILE A 29 -4.09 12.56 3.62
C ILE A 29 -2.91 12.65 2.65
N SER A 30 -2.04 11.63 2.65
CA SER A 30 -0.86 11.59 1.80
C SER A 30 -1.09 10.83 0.49
N SER A 31 -1.96 9.83 0.51
CA SER A 31 -2.21 8.93 -0.62
C SER A 31 -3.67 8.53 -0.72
N VAL A 32 -4.13 8.33 -1.94
CA VAL A 32 -5.37 7.62 -2.26
C VAL A 32 -5.02 6.43 -3.14
N THR A 33 -5.41 5.23 -2.70
CA THR A 33 -5.22 3.98 -3.47
C THR A 33 -6.57 3.44 -3.90
N VAL A 34 -6.73 3.18 -5.20
CA VAL A 34 -8.03 2.81 -5.78
C VAL A 34 -7.89 1.64 -6.76
N PRO A 35 -8.99 0.90 -7.02
CA PRO A 35 -9.04 -0.02 -8.13
C PRO A 35 -9.03 0.74 -9.48
N TYR A 36 -8.62 0.06 -10.53
CA TYR A 36 -8.38 0.65 -11.85
C TYR A 36 -9.57 1.49 -12.38
N TYR A 37 -10.79 1.01 -12.21
CA TYR A 37 -11.99 1.70 -12.75
C TYR A 37 -12.24 3.08 -12.12
N LEU A 38 -11.70 3.35 -10.93
CA LEU A 38 -11.86 4.64 -10.24
C LEU A 38 -10.73 5.64 -10.54
N ILE A 39 -9.67 5.28 -11.26
CA ILE A 39 -8.51 6.18 -11.48
C ILE A 39 -8.94 7.50 -12.12
N LYS A 40 -9.73 7.45 -13.18
CA LYS A 40 -10.20 8.66 -13.89
C LYS A 40 -11.03 9.57 -12.99
N THR A 41 -11.90 8.97 -12.19
CA THR A 41 -12.74 9.65 -11.20
C THR A 41 -11.88 10.36 -10.15
N CYS A 42 -10.87 9.67 -9.62
CA CYS A 42 -9.97 10.20 -8.60
C CYS A 42 -9.03 11.27 -9.14
N LYS A 43 -8.53 11.10 -10.36
CA LYS A 43 -7.59 12.04 -10.98
C LYS A 43 -8.12 13.48 -11.01
N SER A 44 -9.41 13.66 -11.20
CA SER A 44 -10.04 15.00 -11.19
C SER A 44 -10.06 15.65 -9.81
N LEU A 45 -10.00 14.86 -8.74
CA LEU A 45 -10.03 15.32 -7.35
C LEU A 45 -8.64 15.52 -6.76
N VAL A 46 -7.66 14.74 -7.21
CA VAL A 46 -6.32 14.62 -6.64
C VAL A 46 -5.40 15.79 -7.02
N ASN A 47 -5.70 16.52 -8.07
CA ASN A 47 -4.88 17.65 -8.53
C ASN A 47 -4.67 18.76 -7.48
N LEU A 48 -5.21 18.65 -6.30
CA LEU A 48 -5.25 19.74 -5.36
C LEU A 48 -4.39 19.59 -4.11
N ASN A 49 -4.04 18.40 -3.59
CA ASN A 49 -3.24 18.30 -2.34
C ASN A 49 -2.79 16.89 -1.91
N ILE A 50 -2.75 15.90 -2.78
CA ILE A 50 -2.31 14.54 -2.43
C ILE A 50 -0.96 14.23 -3.10
N GLN A 51 -0.05 13.58 -2.37
CA GLN A 51 1.25 13.18 -2.91
C GLN A 51 1.12 12.02 -3.90
N ASP A 52 0.28 11.01 -3.59
CA ASP A 52 0.18 9.79 -4.36
C ASP A 52 -1.27 9.47 -4.75
N LEU A 53 -1.53 9.36 -6.05
CA LEU A 53 -2.66 8.62 -6.59
C LEU A 53 -2.17 7.24 -7.00
N SER A 54 -2.61 6.21 -6.31
CA SER A 54 -2.15 4.85 -6.49
C SER A 54 -3.23 3.93 -7.04
N CYS A 55 -2.81 2.91 -7.78
CA CYS A 55 -3.68 1.83 -8.23
C CYS A 55 -3.24 0.50 -7.65
N PHE A 56 -4.21 -0.30 -7.20
CA PHE A 56 -3.97 -1.70 -6.83
C PHE A 56 -3.62 -2.54 -8.05
N ILE A 57 -2.54 -3.30 -7.95
CA ILE A 57 -2.09 -4.25 -8.96
C ILE A 57 -2.09 -5.66 -8.38
N ASP A 58 -2.82 -6.57 -9.02
CA ASP A 58 -2.94 -7.98 -8.63
C ASP A 58 -3.41 -8.19 -7.17
N PHE A 59 -4.22 -7.25 -6.69
CA PHE A 59 -4.73 -7.21 -5.31
C PHE A 59 -5.99 -8.09 -5.17
N PRO A 60 -6.19 -8.81 -4.03
CA PRO A 60 -5.27 -8.88 -2.87
C PRO A 60 -4.29 -10.04 -2.94
N LEU A 61 -4.41 -10.95 -3.90
CA LEU A 61 -3.83 -12.30 -3.84
C LEU A 61 -2.42 -12.40 -4.45
N GLY A 62 -2.04 -11.53 -5.38
CA GLY A 62 -0.74 -11.61 -6.04
C GLY A 62 -0.53 -12.91 -6.81
N ILE A 63 -1.49 -13.35 -7.62
CA ILE A 63 -1.50 -14.65 -8.30
C ILE A 63 -1.26 -14.59 -9.80
N SER A 64 -1.25 -13.39 -10.37
CA SER A 64 -1.02 -13.21 -11.81
C SER A 64 0.44 -13.40 -12.17
N ASP A 65 0.71 -13.74 -13.44
CA ASP A 65 2.06 -13.79 -13.96
C ASP A 65 2.67 -12.39 -14.16
N THR A 66 3.99 -12.34 -14.29
CA THR A 66 4.76 -11.09 -14.45
C THR A 66 4.28 -10.25 -15.63
N LYS A 67 3.92 -10.88 -16.76
CA LYS A 67 3.47 -10.15 -17.96
C LYS A 67 2.14 -9.44 -17.71
N THR A 68 1.19 -10.13 -17.10
CA THR A 68 -0.12 -9.58 -16.72
C THR A 68 0.04 -8.43 -15.75
N ARG A 69 0.90 -8.58 -14.73
CA ARG A 69 1.20 -7.56 -13.73
C ARG A 69 1.85 -6.33 -14.35
N SER A 70 2.85 -6.52 -15.22
CA SER A 70 3.52 -5.44 -15.95
C SER A 70 2.55 -4.67 -16.85
N CYS A 71 1.67 -5.38 -17.58
CA CYS A 71 0.64 -4.75 -18.39
C CYS A 71 -0.35 -3.94 -17.52
N ALA A 72 -0.78 -4.48 -16.38
CA ALA A 72 -1.66 -3.75 -15.45
C ALA A 72 -1.00 -2.47 -14.91
N VAL A 73 0.31 -2.52 -14.57
CA VAL A 73 1.08 -1.33 -14.16
C VAL A 73 1.11 -0.30 -15.30
N GLU A 74 1.42 -0.73 -16.53
CA GLU A 74 1.46 0.17 -17.69
C GLU A 74 0.10 0.86 -17.92
N GLN A 75 -1.00 0.11 -17.87
CA GLN A 75 -2.34 0.66 -18.03
C GLN A 75 -2.70 1.65 -16.91
N ALA A 76 -2.33 1.36 -15.67
CA ALA A 76 -2.54 2.28 -14.55
C ALA A 76 -1.77 3.61 -14.76
N ILE A 77 -0.53 3.53 -15.22
CA ILE A 77 0.29 4.71 -15.56
C ILE A 77 -0.36 5.53 -16.68
N ILE A 78 -0.82 4.88 -17.75
CA ILE A 78 -1.53 5.54 -18.86
C ILE A 78 -2.81 6.21 -18.36
N ALA A 79 -3.53 5.59 -17.43
CA ALA A 79 -4.72 6.17 -16.80
C ALA A 79 -4.40 7.38 -15.92
N GLY A 80 -3.15 7.56 -15.49
CA GLY A 80 -2.61 8.76 -14.88
C GLY A 80 -2.33 8.67 -13.38
N VAL A 81 -2.03 7.49 -12.86
CA VAL A 81 -1.48 7.33 -11.51
C VAL A 81 0.00 7.73 -11.47
N ASN A 82 0.48 8.16 -10.31
CA ASN A 82 1.90 8.39 -10.04
C ASN A 82 2.47 7.37 -9.03
N SER A 83 1.67 6.39 -8.66
CA SER A 83 2.05 5.33 -7.73
C SER A 83 1.30 4.03 -8.05
N VAL A 84 1.88 2.88 -7.71
CA VAL A 84 1.25 1.57 -7.84
C VAL A 84 1.48 0.75 -6.57
N ASP A 85 0.41 0.10 -6.10
CA ASP A 85 0.41 -0.77 -4.92
C ASP A 85 0.27 -2.22 -5.37
N ILE A 86 1.38 -2.94 -5.36
CA ILE A 86 1.50 -4.26 -6.00
C ILE A 86 1.50 -5.36 -4.95
N SER A 87 0.54 -6.27 -5.02
CA SER A 87 0.56 -7.45 -4.16
C SER A 87 1.77 -8.34 -4.48
N MET A 88 2.46 -8.80 -3.44
CA MET A 88 3.59 -9.73 -3.59
C MET A 88 3.12 -10.99 -4.33
N PRO A 89 3.90 -11.53 -5.29
CA PRO A 89 3.58 -12.82 -5.90
C PRO A 89 3.72 -13.95 -4.87
N GLN A 90 2.64 -14.19 -4.12
CA GLN A 90 2.65 -15.03 -2.91
C GLN A 90 3.09 -16.46 -3.21
N ASN A 91 2.66 -17.05 -4.34
CA ASN A 91 3.07 -18.39 -4.74
C ASN A 91 4.58 -18.49 -4.99
N LEU A 92 5.22 -17.45 -5.51
CA LEU A 92 6.67 -17.43 -5.71
C LEU A 92 7.40 -17.30 -4.38
N ALA A 93 6.90 -16.45 -3.48
CA ALA A 93 7.51 -16.20 -2.19
C ALA A 93 7.39 -17.41 -1.26
N THR A 94 6.20 -18.01 -1.12
CA THR A 94 5.98 -19.21 -0.28
C THR A 94 6.80 -20.41 -0.76
N ASN A 95 7.01 -20.54 -2.08
CA ASN A 95 7.85 -21.59 -2.68
C ASN A 95 9.33 -21.18 -2.84
N ARG A 96 9.74 -20.04 -2.23
CA ARG A 96 11.12 -19.54 -2.21
C ARG A 96 11.75 -19.37 -3.60
N ARG A 97 10.93 -19.03 -4.60
CA ARG A 97 11.35 -18.78 -5.99
C ARG A 97 11.90 -17.35 -6.13
N TYR A 98 12.92 -17.02 -5.33
CA TYR A 98 13.43 -15.65 -5.18
C TYR A 98 13.96 -15.05 -6.49
N GLU A 99 14.56 -15.86 -7.37
CA GLU A 99 15.01 -15.35 -8.68
C GLU A 99 13.84 -14.90 -9.55
N LYS A 100 12.71 -15.64 -9.52
CA LYS A 100 11.50 -15.23 -10.23
C LYS A 100 10.87 -13.97 -9.64
N ILE A 101 10.99 -13.74 -8.33
CA ILE A 101 10.58 -12.50 -7.70
C ILE A 101 11.46 -11.34 -8.19
N ARG A 102 12.77 -11.53 -8.32
CA ARG A 102 13.70 -10.53 -8.88
C ARG A 102 13.35 -10.19 -10.33
N GLU A 103 13.06 -11.21 -11.14
CA GLU A 103 12.61 -11.04 -12.53
C GLU A 103 11.31 -10.22 -12.61
N ASP A 104 10.33 -10.52 -11.74
CA ASP A 104 9.06 -9.80 -11.66
C ASP A 104 9.27 -8.33 -11.28
N ILE A 105 10.03 -8.06 -10.21
CA ILE A 105 10.35 -6.70 -9.78
C ILE A 105 11.09 -5.94 -10.89
N LYS A 106 12.04 -6.58 -11.55
CA LYS A 106 12.80 -5.97 -12.65
C LYS A 106 11.88 -5.57 -13.79
N ALA A 107 11.01 -6.48 -14.25
CA ALA A 107 10.06 -6.19 -15.33
C ALA A 107 9.10 -5.04 -14.97
N ILE A 108 8.61 -4.98 -13.73
CA ILE A 108 7.77 -3.87 -13.25
C ILE A 108 8.55 -2.55 -13.23
N LYS A 109 9.81 -2.56 -12.77
CA LYS A 109 10.65 -1.36 -12.76
C LYS A 109 10.93 -0.85 -14.17
N GLU A 110 11.17 -1.74 -15.12
CA GLU A 110 11.36 -1.37 -16.54
C GLU A 110 10.13 -0.65 -17.11
N VAL A 111 8.91 -1.08 -16.75
CA VAL A 111 7.67 -0.38 -17.14
C VAL A 111 7.58 1.01 -16.51
N CYS A 112 8.09 1.18 -15.30
CA CYS A 112 8.08 2.45 -14.55
C CYS A 112 9.22 3.39 -14.91
N ASP A 113 10.25 2.90 -15.61
CA ASP A 113 11.48 3.65 -15.88
C ASP A 113 11.19 4.96 -16.63
N GLY A 114 11.87 6.03 -16.21
CA GLY A 114 11.70 7.37 -16.77
C GLY A 114 10.34 8.05 -16.51
N LYS A 115 9.40 7.41 -15.77
CA LYS A 115 8.02 7.90 -15.58
C LYS A 115 7.74 8.47 -14.19
N ASN A 116 8.73 8.48 -13.30
CA ASN A 116 8.59 8.94 -11.89
C ASN A 116 7.43 8.27 -11.14
N ILE A 117 7.32 6.95 -11.26
CA ILE A 117 6.28 6.15 -10.61
C ILE A 117 6.82 5.57 -9.30
N LYS A 118 6.10 5.81 -8.20
CA LYS A 118 6.40 5.20 -6.92
C LYS A 118 5.87 3.75 -6.89
N ILE A 119 6.75 2.79 -6.65
CA ILE A 119 6.41 1.38 -6.53
C ILE A 119 6.29 1.02 -5.05
N LYS A 120 5.16 0.49 -4.64
CA LYS A 120 4.88 0.04 -3.28
C LYS A 120 4.47 -1.43 -3.30
N TYR A 121 4.99 -2.24 -2.38
CA TYR A 121 4.64 -3.65 -2.29
C TYR A 121 3.76 -3.96 -1.09
N ILE A 122 2.77 -4.82 -1.29
CA ILE A 122 1.91 -5.37 -0.25
C ILE A 122 2.31 -6.82 -0.03
N LEU A 123 2.76 -7.18 1.17
CA LEU A 123 3.37 -8.48 1.44
C LEU A 123 2.38 -9.59 1.78
N GLU A 124 1.39 -9.33 2.63
CA GLU A 124 0.61 -10.34 3.38
C GLU A 124 1.52 -11.24 4.23
N TYR A 125 2.16 -10.62 5.22
CA TYR A 125 3.25 -11.20 6.03
C TYR A 125 2.92 -12.55 6.66
N ARG A 126 1.64 -12.83 6.95
CA ARG A 126 1.19 -14.09 7.54
C ARG A 126 1.42 -15.32 6.67
N MET A 127 1.60 -15.12 5.37
CA MET A 127 1.88 -16.19 4.41
C MET A 127 3.34 -16.63 4.42
N PHE A 128 4.22 -15.93 5.16
CA PHE A 128 5.67 -16.11 5.05
C PHE A 128 6.30 -16.37 6.40
N ASP A 129 7.27 -17.28 6.46
CA ASP A 129 8.14 -17.41 7.62
C ASP A 129 9.16 -16.24 7.70
N HIS A 130 9.80 -16.08 8.86
CA HIS A 130 10.78 -15.01 9.08
C HIS A 130 11.95 -15.04 8.10
N ARG A 131 12.38 -16.23 7.65
CA ARG A 131 13.49 -16.38 6.69
C ARG A 131 13.08 -15.87 5.31
N CYS A 132 11.83 -16.15 4.92
CA CYS A 132 11.27 -15.64 3.68
C CYS A 132 11.15 -14.11 3.72
N LEU A 133 10.57 -13.55 4.79
CA LEU A 133 10.43 -12.10 4.96
C LEU A 133 11.79 -11.39 4.93
N LYS A 134 12.81 -11.92 5.64
CA LYS A 134 14.16 -11.39 5.59
C LYS A 134 14.71 -11.37 4.16
N LYS A 135 14.51 -12.47 3.41
CA LYS A 135 14.99 -12.56 2.02
C LYS A 135 14.28 -11.58 1.10
N ILE A 136 12.98 -11.32 1.34
CA ILE A 136 12.23 -10.31 0.62
C ILE A 136 12.79 -8.91 0.92
N CYS A 137 13.10 -8.57 2.17
CA CYS A 137 13.75 -7.31 2.52
C CYS A 137 15.06 -7.11 1.76
N GLU A 138 15.95 -8.14 1.74
CA GLU A 138 17.19 -8.09 0.96
C GLU A 138 16.95 -7.85 -0.54
N ILE A 139 15.89 -8.44 -1.09
CA ILE A 139 15.53 -8.23 -2.50
C ILE A 139 15.06 -6.77 -2.68
N PHE A 140 14.20 -6.25 -1.82
CA PHE A 140 13.72 -4.88 -1.90
C PHE A 140 14.85 -3.85 -1.82
N ASP A 141 15.81 -4.05 -0.91
CA ASP A 141 16.98 -3.19 -0.80
C ASP A 141 17.79 -3.17 -2.11
N ASN A 142 18.02 -4.34 -2.72
CA ASN A 142 18.75 -4.47 -3.98
C ASN A 142 18.06 -3.79 -5.18
N PHE A 143 16.73 -3.64 -5.11
CA PHE A 143 15.94 -2.98 -6.16
C PHE A 143 15.49 -1.57 -5.80
N ASN A 144 15.91 -1.02 -4.65
CA ASN A 144 15.47 0.27 -4.12
C ASN A 144 13.93 0.37 -4.04
N ILE A 145 13.30 -0.68 -3.54
CA ILE A 145 11.88 -0.68 -3.19
C ILE A 145 11.75 -0.18 -1.76
N ASN A 146 11.23 1.03 -1.59
CA ASN A 146 11.28 1.71 -0.30
C ASN A 146 9.91 1.79 0.41
N TYR A 147 8.81 1.38 -0.24
CA TYR A 147 7.47 1.41 0.36
C TYR A 147 6.89 0.00 0.46
N VAL A 148 6.51 -0.37 1.68
CA VAL A 148 5.99 -1.71 1.97
C VAL A 148 4.79 -1.64 2.92
N TYR A 149 3.77 -2.40 2.56
CA TYR A 149 2.63 -2.70 3.42
C TYR A 149 2.78 -4.14 3.93
N PRO A 150 2.84 -4.38 5.24
CA PRO A 150 2.97 -5.73 5.79
C PRO A 150 1.81 -6.64 5.37
N SER A 151 0.59 -6.10 5.28
CA SER A 151 -0.59 -6.86 4.88
C SER A 151 -1.47 -6.10 3.89
N THR A 152 -2.38 -6.83 3.26
CA THR A 152 -3.39 -6.27 2.35
C THR A 152 -4.43 -5.42 3.09
N GLY A 153 -4.72 -5.72 4.35
CA GLY A 153 -5.87 -5.21 5.08
C GLY A 153 -7.23 -5.73 4.55
N PHE A 154 -7.20 -6.55 3.49
CA PHE A 154 -8.40 -7.19 2.94
C PHE A 154 -8.88 -8.37 3.80
N PHE A 155 -7.95 -9.11 4.36
CA PHE A 155 -8.23 -10.16 5.34
C PHE A 155 -8.28 -9.57 6.75
N LEU A 156 -8.95 -10.25 7.67
CA LEU A 156 -8.95 -9.84 9.08
C LEU A 156 -7.51 -9.72 9.59
N ASP A 157 -7.13 -8.53 10.00
CA ASP A 157 -5.78 -8.22 10.44
C ASP A 157 -5.78 -7.40 11.72
N ASN A 158 -5.12 -7.91 12.75
CA ASN A 158 -4.98 -7.23 14.02
C ASN A 158 -3.86 -6.18 13.92
N LEU A 159 -4.13 -4.95 14.35
CA LEU A 159 -3.15 -3.87 14.32
C LEU A 159 -1.88 -4.21 15.09
N ALA A 160 -1.97 -4.85 16.25
CA ALA A 160 -0.80 -5.20 17.06
C ALA A 160 0.12 -6.17 16.31
N ASP A 161 -0.43 -7.21 15.68
CA ASP A 161 0.34 -8.17 14.87
C ASP A 161 0.98 -7.47 13.66
N ASN A 162 0.27 -6.54 13.03
CA ASN A 162 0.79 -5.76 11.91
C ASN A 162 1.96 -4.86 12.35
N LEU A 163 1.88 -4.25 13.53
CA LEU A 163 2.97 -3.46 14.11
C LEU A 163 4.19 -4.33 14.46
N ILE A 164 3.97 -5.56 14.96
CA ILE A 164 5.05 -6.52 15.21
C ILE A 164 5.73 -6.90 13.88
N ALA A 165 4.96 -7.21 12.85
CA ALA A 165 5.50 -7.49 11.51
C ALA A 165 6.27 -6.27 10.95
N SER A 166 5.75 -5.07 11.14
CA SER A 166 6.40 -3.81 10.75
C SER A 166 7.75 -3.66 11.44
N SER A 167 7.82 -3.92 12.75
CA SER A 167 9.07 -3.89 13.50
C SER A 167 10.10 -4.90 12.97
N PHE A 168 9.66 -6.11 12.65
CA PHE A 168 10.53 -7.13 12.05
C PHE A 168 11.08 -6.69 10.68
N LEU A 169 10.23 -6.14 9.81
CA LEU A 169 10.65 -5.65 8.50
C LEU A 169 11.68 -4.52 8.65
N HIS A 170 11.42 -3.55 9.54
CA HIS A 170 12.34 -2.44 9.80
C HIS A 170 13.70 -2.87 10.38
N GLN A 171 13.72 -3.95 11.18
CA GLN A 171 14.99 -4.52 11.69
C GLN A 171 15.82 -5.15 10.56
N ASN A 172 15.19 -5.65 9.50
CA ASN A 172 15.88 -6.32 8.38
C ASN A 172 16.14 -5.41 7.17
N SER A 173 15.50 -4.23 7.10
CA SER A 173 15.83 -3.16 6.15
C SER A 173 15.47 -1.81 6.75
N LYS A 174 16.45 -0.91 6.84
CA LYS A 174 16.28 0.44 7.39
C LYS A 174 15.70 1.44 6.39
N GLU A 175 15.76 1.10 5.12
CA GLU A 175 15.31 1.96 4.03
C GLU A 175 13.80 1.84 3.76
N LEU A 176 13.11 0.89 4.43
CA LEU A 176 11.69 0.66 4.21
C LEU A 176 10.81 1.68 4.93
N ASN A 177 10.02 2.40 4.17
CA ASN A 177 8.89 3.18 4.62
C ASN A 177 7.69 2.22 4.82
N ILE A 178 7.45 1.81 6.04
CA ILE A 178 6.44 0.80 6.34
C ILE A 178 5.12 1.50 6.64
N VAL A 179 4.09 1.14 5.88
CA VAL A 179 2.72 1.62 6.04
C VAL A 179 1.86 0.48 6.55
N CYS A 180 1.53 0.47 7.84
CA CYS A 180 0.73 -0.61 8.41
C CYS A 180 -0.72 -0.56 7.93
N SER A 181 -1.37 -1.71 7.92
CA SER A 181 -2.81 -1.88 7.73
C SER A 181 -3.38 -2.53 8.98
N GLY A 182 -4.68 -2.54 9.11
CA GLY A 182 -5.36 -3.21 10.22
C GLY A 182 -6.47 -2.35 10.83
N ASP A 183 -7.24 -2.98 11.67
CA ASP A 183 -8.41 -2.35 12.27
C ASP A 183 -8.03 -1.24 13.26
N THR A 184 -8.49 -0.02 12.98
CA THR A 184 -8.14 1.20 13.73
C THR A 184 -9.38 1.96 14.18
N TRP A 185 -10.21 1.38 15.03
CA TRP A 185 -11.46 1.99 15.51
C TRP A 185 -11.40 2.59 16.91
N LEU A 186 -10.35 2.34 17.66
CA LEU A 186 -10.23 2.85 19.03
C LEU A 186 -9.11 3.89 19.12
N GLU A 187 -9.27 4.88 19.98
CA GLU A 187 -8.25 5.92 20.22
C GLU A 187 -6.90 5.32 20.65
N LYS A 188 -6.91 4.25 21.44
CA LYS A 188 -5.67 3.52 21.79
C LYS A 188 -4.91 2.98 20.56
N HIS A 189 -5.60 2.69 19.45
CA HIS A 189 -4.95 2.26 18.21
C HIS A 189 -4.19 3.43 17.57
N PHE A 190 -4.73 4.64 17.68
CA PHE A 190 -4.06 5.85 17.19
C PHE A 190 -2.79 6.15 18.01
N ASP A 191 -2.86 5.98 19.33
CA ASP A 191 -1.67 6.10 20.19
C ASP A 191 -0.61 5.05 19.84
N MET A 192 -1.00 3.80 19.62
CA MET A 192 -0.08 2.74 19.18
C MET A 192 0.59 3.09 17.85
N ILE A 193 -0.16 3.56 16.85
CA ILE A 193 0.36 3.97 15.55
C ILE A 193 1.33 5.14 15.71
N SER A 194 0.95 6.19 16.44
CA SER A 194 1.76 7.41 16.58
C SER A 194 3.10 7.17 17.28
N ARG A 195 3.16 6.22 18.22
CA ARG A 195 4.37 5.85 18.99
C ARG A 195 5.20 4.74 18.37
N SER A 196 4.70 4.04 17.37
CA SER A 196 5.36 2.85 16.79
C SER A 196 6.61 3.17 15.98
N GLY A 197 6.79 4.41 15.53
CA GLY A 197 7.89 4.80 14.65
C GLY A 197 7.73 4.35 13.20
N ILE A 198 6.57 3.78 12.80
CA ILE A 198 6.28 3.44 11.41
C ILE A 198 6.11 4.69 10.55
N HIS A 199 6.29 4.55 9.25
CA HIS A 199 6.13 5.65 8.30
C HIS A 199 4.68 6.16 8.21
N GLY A 200 3.71 5.23 8.22
CA GLY A 200 2.31 5.57 8.10
C GLY A 200 1.35 4.41 8.29
N PHE A 201 0.09 4.66 8.01
CA PHE A 201 -0.93 3.62 8.03
C PHE A 201 -1.92 3.77 6.87
N ARG A 202 -2.54 2.65 6.50
CA ARG A 202 -3.64 2.55 5.54
C ARG A 202 -4.95 2.32 6.26
N THR A 203 -5.98 2.99 5.79
CA THR A 203 -7.36 2.74 6.23
C THR A 203 -8.32 2.74 5.04
N PHE A 204 -9.43 2.03 5.19
CA PHE A 204 -10.52 1.95 4.23
C PHE A 204 -11.74 2.80 4.67
N SER A 205 -11.62 3.48 5.81
CA SER A 205 -12.72 4.23 6.42
C SER A 205 -12.42 5.73 6.49
N PRO A 206 -13.24 6.59 5.85
CA PRO A 206 -13.14 8.04 6.01
C PRO A 206 -13.26 8.49 7.47
N HIS A 207 -14.09 7.79 8.25
CA HIS A 207 -14.27 8.07 9.66
C HIS A 207 -12.97 7.91 10.47
N VAL A 208 -12.20 6.86 10.18
CA VAL A 208 -10.88 6.64 10.81
C VAL A 208 -9.92 7.77 10.49
N VAL A 209 -9.89 8.24 9.24
CA VAL A 209 -9.05 9.39 8.85
C VAL A 209 -9.38 10.62 9.70
N LYS A 210 -10.67 10.97 9.82
CA LYS A 210 -11.12 12.12 10.61
C LYS A 210 -10.74 11.99 12.08
N ASN A 211 -11.01 10.84 12.67
CA ASN A 211 -10.74 10.60 14.09
C ASN A 211 -9.24 10.63 14.39
N PHE A 212 -8.41 10.07 13.50
CA PHE A 212 -6.96 10.12 13.66
C PHE A 212 -6.44 11.55 13.56
N LYS A 213 -6.93 12.35 12.61
CA LYS A 213 -6.53 13.75 12.49
C LYS A 213 -6.93 14.57 13.71
N LYS A 214 -8.13 14.34 14.26
CA LYS A 214 -8.55 14.96 15.51
C LYS A 214 -7.63 14.57 16.67
N PHE A 215 -7.35 13.26 16.82
CA PHE A 215 -6.42 12.75 17.84
C PHE A 215 -5.04 13.44 17.74
N MET A 216 -4.50 13.59 16.52
CA MET A 216 -3.19 14.25 16.31
C MET A 216 -3.21 15.76 16.56
N SER A 217 -4.36 16.42 16.49
CA SER A 217 -4.48 17.86 16.82
C SER A 217 -4.65 18.12 18.31
N ASP A 218 -5.16 17.12 19.06
CA ASP A 218 -5.48 17.23 20.48
C ASP A 218 -4.29 16.79 21.38
N ASN A 219 -3.24 16.18 20.77
CA ASN A 219 -2.02 15.67 21.43
C ASN A 219 -0.75 16.21 20.80
#